data_fe865484929134e5e889b7338270647d
#
_entry.id   fe865484929134e5e889b7338270647d
#
_cell.length_a   1.000
_cell.length_b   1.000
_cell.length_c   1.000
_cell.angle_alpha   90.00
_cell.angle_beta   90.00
_cell.angle_gamma   90.00
#
_symmetry.space_group_name_H-M   'P 1'
#
loop_
_entity.id
_entity.type
_entity.pdbx_description
1 polymer ?
#
loop_
_entity_poly.entity_id
_entity_poly.type
_entity_poly.pdbx_seq_one_letter_code
_entity_poly.pdbx_strand_id
1 'polypeptide(L)'
;VKSNEKSQTPTTPSIPHIMAVNYQCTKLVKEGMENVWKRHKEMGDCARAWAKDRFGLFCEEQYASNTLTTVKNTRGIVVGDVIKAVQQKHNTAFGNGYKDLKEKTFRIAHMGDITIDEVKELLGWIDAELK
;
A
#
# COMPACT_ATOMS: atom_id res chain seq x y z
N VAL A 1 7.08 -12.36 -28.73
CA VAL A 1 8.43 -12.46 -29.29
C VAL A 1 8.35 -12.40 -30.80
N LYS A 2 7.77 -13.42 -31.51
CA LYS A 2 7.69 -13.43 -33.00
C LYS A 2 7.00 -12.20 -33.62
N SER A 3 6.00 -11.60 -32.92
CA SER A 3 5.35 -10.37 -33.40
C SER A 3 6.30 -9.17 -33.30
N ASN A 4 7.07 -9.06 -32.22
CA ASN A 4 8.01 -7.95 -32.02
C ASN A 4 9.14 -7.95 -33.04
N GLU A 5 9.58 -9.14 -33.49
CA GLU A 5 10.56 -9.28 -34.58
C GLU A 5 10.08 -8.67 -35.90
N LYS A 6 8.76 -8.56 -36.10
CA LYS A 6 8.09 -7.93 -37.24
C LYS A 6 7.63 -6.50 -36.96
N SER A 7 8.10 -5.88 -35.89
CA SER A 7 7.64 -4.56 -35.43
C SER A 7 6.10 -4.49 -35.19
N GLN A 8 5.53 -5.60 -34.73
CA GLN A 8 4.10 -5.74 -34.44
C GLN A 8 3.88 -6.16 -33.01
N THR A 9 2.74 -5.82 -32.46
CA THR A 9 2.28 -6.30 -31.15
C THR A 9 1.37 -7.53 -31.32
N PRO A 10 1.36 -8.48 -30.37
CA PRO A 10 0.50 -9.67 -30.45
C PRO A 10 -1.00 -9.34 -30.35
N THR A 11 -1.34 -8.19 -29.76
CA THR A 11 -2.69 -7.65 -29.62
C THR A 11 -2.64 -6.13 -29.81
N THR A 12 -3.80 -5.50 -29.99
CA THR A 12 -3.89 -4.02 -30.04
C THR A 12 -3.32 -3.42 -28.75
N PRO A 13 -2.30 -2.57 -28.82
CA PRO A 13 -1.71 -1.97 -27.63
C PRO A 13 -2.67 -0.96 -27.00
N SER A 14 -2.74 -0.97 -25.67
CA SER A 14 -3.50 0.05 -24.95
C SER A 14 -2.68 1.34 -24.83
N ILE A 15 -2.83 2.26 -25.77
CA ILE A 15 -2.10 3.51 -25.80
C ILE A 15 -2.25 4.34 -24.51
N PRO A 16 -3.45 4.49 -23.92
CA PRO A 16 -3.59 5.21 -22.64
C PRO A 16 -2.72 4.63 -21.51
N HIS A 17 -2.64 3.29 -21.41
CA HIS A 17 -1.78 2.66 -20.39
C HIS A 17 -0.29 2.89 -20.68
N ILE A 18 0.13 2.83 -21.95
CA ILE A 18 1.53 3.11 -22.33
C ILE A 18 1.89 4.57 -21.96
N MET A 19 1.02 5.52 -22.23
CA MET A 19 1.22 6.92 -21.86
C MET A 19 1.28 7.12 -20.36
N ALA A 20 0.40 6.47 -19.60
CA ALA A 20 0.41 6.53 -18.14
C ALA A 20 1.70 5.95 -17.55
N VAL A 21 2.15 4.79 -18.05
CA VAL A 21 3.43 4.18 -17.64
C VAL A 21 4.60 5.10 -17.98
N ASN A 22 4.64 5.68 -19.19
CA ASN A 22 5.69 6.61 -19.58
C ASN A 22 5.75 7.83 -18.67
N TYR A 23 4.59 8.40 -18.32
CA TYR A 23 4.50 9.51 -17.37
C TYR A 23 5.06 9.13 -15.99
N GLN A 24 4.66 8.00 -15.44
CA GLN A 24 5.15 7.54 -14.14
C GLN A 24 6.65 7.21 -14.17
N CYS A 25 7.12 6.54 -15.21
CA CYS A 25 8.56 6.27 -15.37
C CYS A 25 9.38 7.57 -15.41
N THR A 26 8.88 8.61 -16.08
CA THR A 26 9.54 9.93 -16.13
C THR A 26 9.64 10.54 -14.74
N LYS A 27 8.60 10.45 -13.91
CA LYS A 27 8.61 10.90 -12.52
C LYS A 27 9.65 10.14 -11.69
N LEU A 28 9.65 8.79 -11.78
CA LEU A 28 10.56 7.94 -11.02
C LEU A 28 12.03 8.20 -11.40
N VAL A 29 12.32 8.38 -12.70
CA VAL A 29 13.67 8.73 -13.16
C VAL A 29 14.10 10.10 -12.63
N LYS A 30 13.20 11.07 -12.61
CA LYS A 30 13.47 12.42 -12.07
C LYS A 30 13.71 12.39 -10.55
N GLU A 31 12.96 11.60 -9.80
CA GLU A 31 13.14 11.41 -8.35
C GLU A 31 14.45 10.65 -8.05
N GLY A 32 14.82 9.72 -8.92
CA GLY A 32 15.92 8.77 -8.73
C GLY A 32 15.48 7.53 -7.93
N MET A 33 15.76 6.34 -8.47
CA MET A 33 15.26 5.08 -7.91
C MET A 33 15.72 4.84 -6.46
N GLU A 34 16.93 5.28 -6.09
CA GLU A 34 17.43 5.14 -4.72
C GLU A 34 16.58 5.96 -3.73
N ASN A 35 16.14 7.17 -4.11
CA ASN A 35 15.25 7.99 -3.31
C ASN A 35 13.85 7.35 -3.20
N VAL A 36 13.34 6.80 -4.31
CA VAL A 36 12.07 6.04 -4.32
C VAL A 36 12.13 4.88 -3.34
N TRP A 37 13.19 4.08 -3.37
CA TRP A 37 13.36 2.93 -2.47
C TRP A 37 13.50 3.38 -1.00
N LYS A 38 14.25 4.44 -0.75
CA LYS A 38 14.44 4.99 0.59
C LYS A 38 13.12 5.44 1.22
N ARG A 39 12.31 6.25 0.51
CA ARG A 39 11.03 6.70 1.07
C ARG A 39 10.02 5.58 1.26
N HIS A 40 9.98 4.58 0.34
CA HIS A 40 9.11 3.42 0.52
C HIS A 40 9.54 2.57 1.71
N LYS A 41 10.85 2.41 1.92
CA LYS A 41 11.38 1.72 3.09
C LYS A 41 11.00 2.44 4.38
N GLU A 42 11.15 3.76 4.43
CA GLU A 42 10.79 4.59 5.58
C GLU A 42 9.31 4.48 5.93
N MET A 43 8.43 4.58 4.96
CA MET A 43 6.99 4.39 5.14
C MET A 43 6.65 2.96 5.60
N GLY A 44 7.28 1.95 5.00
CA GLY A 44 7.11 0.57 5.38
C GLY A 44 7.58 0.28 6.81
N ASP A 45 8.73 0.83 7.21
CA ASP A 45 9.24 0.71 8.58
C ASP A 45 8.29 1.37 9.58
N CYS A 46 7.76 2.55 9.27
CA CYS A 46 6.78 3.26 10.10
C CYS A 46 5.49 2.43 10.29
N ALA A 47 4.91 1.93 9.21
CA ALA A 47 3.69 1.13 9.26
C ALA A 47 3.91 -0.20 10.02
N ARG A 48 5.05 -0.86 9.83
CA ARG A 48 5.41 -2.10 10.55
C ARG A 48 5.64 -1.86 12.04
N ALA A 49 6.32 -0.78 12.40
CA ALA A 49 6.55 -0.42 13.81
C ALA A 49 5.21 -0.20 14.53
N TRP A 50 4.31 0.59 13.92
CA TRP A 50 2.97 0.80 14.44
C TRP A 50 2.18 -0.51 14.55
N ALA A 51 2.24 -1.36 13.50
CA ALA A 51 1.52 -2.62 13.50
C ALA A 51 1.99 -3.57 14.62
N LYS A 52 3.29 -3.61 14.92
CA LYS A 52 3.85 -4.41 16.02
C LYS A 52 3.42 -3.90 17.40
N ASP A 53 3.36 -2.59 17.55
CA ASP A 53 2.98 -1.95 18.83
C ASP A 53 1.49 -2.12 19.13
N ARG A 54 0.62 -2.01 18.13
CA ARG A 54 -0.84 -2.00 18.29
C ARG A 54 -1.51 -3.35 18.09
N PHE A 55 -0.91 -4.21 17.25
CA PHE A 55 -1.49 -5.46 16.77
C PHE A 55 -0.42 -6.54 16.63
N GLY A 56 -0.14 -6.96 15.40
CA GLY A 56 0.92 -7.87 15.01
C GLY A 56 1.15 -7.83 13.51
N LEU A 57 2.31 -8.29 13.06
CA LEU A 57 2.54 -8.52 11.63
C LEU A 57 1.94 -9.86 11.22
N PHE A 58 1.34 -9.90 10.03
CA PHE A 58 0.81 -11.14 9.48
C PHE A 58 1.92 -12.01 8.85
N CYS A 59 2.89 -11.38 8.19
CA CYS A 59 4.03 -12.08 7.59
C CYS A 59 5.26 -12.00 8.51
N GLU A 60 6.20 -12.92 8.30
CA GLU A 60 7.53 -12.82 8.89
C GLU A 60 8.24 -11.56 8.36
N GLU A 61 8.90 -10.83 9.25
CA GLU A 61 9.46 -9.50 8.93
C GLU A 61 10.48 -9.53 7.79
N GLN A 62 11.28 -10.59 7.68
CA GLN A 62 12.26 -10.75 6.61
C GLN A 62 11.65 -10.80 5.20
N TYR A 63 10.34 -11.11 5.09
CA TYR A 63 9.61 -11.15 3.83
C TYR A 63 8.63 -9.96 3.68
N ALA A 64 8.71 -8.98 4.57
CA ALA A 64 7.79 -7.84 4.54
C ALA A 64 8.06 -6.93 3.34
N SER A 65 6.98 -6.54 2.65
CA SER A 65 7.05 -5.59 1.54
C SER A 65 7.31 -4.17 2.02
N ASN A 66 8.05 -3.38 1.22
CA ASN A 66 8.21 -1.94 1.45
C ASN A 66 7.08 -1.10 0.86
N THR A 67 6.03 -1.72 0.29
CA THR A 67 4.91 -1.01 -0.33
C THR A 67 3.55 -1.33 0.29
N LEU A 68 3.47 -2.41 1.08
CA LEU A 68 2.24 -2.88 1.72
C LEU A 68 2.56 -3.54 3.05
N THR A 69 1.90 -3.14 4.12
CA THR A 69 1.96 -3.82 5.42
C THR A 69 0.65 -4.55 5.69
N THR A 70 0.72 -5.87 5.85
CA THR A 70 -0.43 -6.67 6.30
C THR A 70 -0.35 -6.84 7.80
N VAL A 71 -1.35 -6.29 8.47
CA VAL A 71 -1.48 -6.29 9.94
C VAL A 71 -2.36 -7.47 10.36
N LYS A 72 -1.91 -8.24 11.34
CA LYS A 72 -2.69 -9.30 11.98
C LYS A 72 -3.58 -8.68 13.06
N ASN A 73 -4.88 -8.89 12.96
CA ASN A 73 -5.85 -8.36 13.93
C ASN A 73 -5.83 -9.19 15.22
N THR A 74 -4.84 -8.95 16.07
CA THR A 74 -4.69 -9.65 17.37
C THR A 74 -5.65 -9.13 18.43
N ARG A 75 -6.27 -7.96 18.21
CA ARG A 75 -7.21 -7.33 19.14
C ARG A 75 -8.67 -7.71 18.90
N GLY A 76 -8.95 -8.43 17.80
CA GLY A 76 -10.31 -8.85 17.46
C GLY A 76 -11.27 -7.69 17.17
N ILE A 77 -10.75 -6.55 16.69
CA ILE A 77 -11.59 -5.41 16.30
C ILE A 77 -12.42 -5.77 15.05
N VAL A 78 -13.55 -5.10 14.87
CA VAL A 78 -14.32 -5.17 13.61
C VAL A 78 -13.66 -4.23 12.61
N VAL A 79 -12.77 -4.78 11.77
CA VAL A 79 -11.97 -4.01 10.82
C VAL A 79 -12.84 -3.21 9.86
N GLY A 80 -13.97 -3.80 9.42
CA GLY A 80 -14.90 -3.13 8.52
C GLY A 80 -15.50 -1.85 9.10
N ASP A 81 -15.75 -1.79 10.40
CA ASP A 81 -16.31 -0.60 11.05
C ASP A 81 -15.25 0.50 11.17
N VAL A 82 -14.02 0.15 11.53
CA VAL A 82 -12.89 1.11 11.55
C VAL A 82 -12.63 1.70 10.16
N ILE A 83 -12.65 0.87 9.10
CA ILE A 83 -12.52 1.36 7.70
C ILE A 83 -13.62 2.36 7.37
N LYS A 84 -14.89 2.04 7.69
CA LYS A 84 -16.02 2.94 7.43
C LYS A 84 -15.88 4.27 8.18
N ALA A 85 -15.49 4.22 9.46
CA ALA A 85 -15.30 5.41 10.27
C ALA A 85 -14.20 6.32 9.71
N VAL A 86 -13.04 5.76 9.36
CA VAL A 86 -11.95 6.52 8.74
C VAL A 86 -12.38 7.09 7.38
N GLN A 87 -13.09 6.31 6.56
CA GLN A 87 -13.56 6.77 5.26
C GLN A 87 -14.56 7.92 5.39
N GLN A 88 -15.48 7.86 6.34
CA GLN A 88 -16.49 8.91 6.55
C GLN A 88 -15.87 10.20 7.10
N LYS A 89 -14.91 10.10 8.01
CA LYS A 89 -14.31 11.26 8.68
C LYS A 89 -13.19 11.91 7.88
N HIS A 90 -12.43 11.12 7.12
CA HIS A 90 -11.18 11.57 6.50
C HIS A 90 -11.11 11.33 4.99
N ASN A 91 -12.20 10.82 4.37
CA ASN A 91 -12.24 10.45 2.94
C ASN A 91 -11.07 9.54 2.51
N THR A 92 -10.60 8.71 3.43
CA THR A 92 -9.45 7.82 3.25
C THR A 92 -9.85 6.41 3.66
N ALA A 93 -9.33 5.39 2.97
CA ALA A 93 -9.62 4.00 3.27
C ALA A 93 -8.35 3.15 3.26
N PHE A 94 -8.37 2.09 4.06
CA PHE A 94 -7.38 1.02 4.03
C PHE A 94 -8.07 -0.33 3.75
N GLY A 95 -7.32 -1.37 3.44
CA GLY A 95 -7.89 -2.63 2.95
C GLY A 95 -8.21 -3.61 4.08
N ASN A 96 -9.39 -4.24 4.04
CA ASN A 96 -9.67 -5.42 4.85
C ASN A 96 -8.93 -6.65 4.31
N GLY A 97 -8.83 -7.72 5.06
CA GLY A 97 -8.35 -9.01 4.59
C GLY A 97 -9.24 -9.60 3.48
N TYR A 98 -8.68 -10.51 2.68
CA TYR A 98 -9.43 -11.21 1.64
C TYR A 98 -9.92 -12.58 2.09
N LYS A 99 -11.08 -12.99 1.60
CA LYS A 99 -11.66 -14.35 1.83
C LYS A 99 -11.57 -14.74 3.31
N ASP A 100 -10.88 -15.83 3.61
CA ASP A 100 -10.73 -16.39 4.96
C ASP A 100 -9.92 -15.51 5.92
N LEU A 101 -9.23 -14.49 5.40
CA LEU A 101 -8.48 -13.48 6.16
C LEU A 101 -9.30 -12.23 6.48
N LYS A 102 -10.54 -12.12 5.97
CA LYS A 102 -11.42 -10.99 6.27
C LYS A 102 -11.63 -10.90 7.78
N GLU A 103 -11.55 -9.69 8.33
CA GLU A 103 -11.60 -9.36 9.76
C GLU A 103 -10.44 -9.94 10.60
N LYS A 104 -9.67 -10.90 10.07
CA LYS A 104 -8.49 -11.46 10.75
C LYS A 104 -7.21 -10.67 10.45
N THR A 105 -7.21 -9.95 9.33
CA THR A 105 -6.11 -9.08 8.89
C THR A 105 -6.66 -7.82 8.25
N PHE A 106 -5.81 -6.80 8.16
CA PHE A 106 -6.06 -5.63 7.31
C PHE A 106 -4.74 -5.15 6.69
N ARG A 107 -4.84 -4.29 5.68
CA ARG A 107 -3.70 -3.92 4.85
C ARG A 107 -3.57 -2.42 4.75
N ILE A 108 -2.37 -1.93 5.02
CA ILE A 108 -1.98 -0.53 4.89
C ILE A 108 -1.07 -0.43 3.69
N ALA A 109 -1.54 0.23 2.62
CA ALA A 109 -0.74 0.53 1.45
C ALA A 109 0.08 1.80 1.69
N HIS A 110 1.36 1.75 1.31
CA HIS A 110 2.28 2.87 1.38
C HIS A 110 3.15 2.87 0.11
N MET A 111 2.48 2.93 -1.03
CA MET A 111 3.08 2.85 -2.36
C MET A 111 2.68 4.04 -3.25
N GLY A 112 3.39 4.21 -4.36
CA GLY A 112 3.11 5.28 -5.30
C GLY A 112 3.65 6.63 -4.83
N ASP A 113 2.85 7.67 -4.93
CA ASP A 113 3.22 9.04 -4.59
C ASP A 113 2.89 9.42 -3.13
N ILE A 114 2.46 8.45 -2.30
CA ILE A 114 2.13 8.67 -0.88
C ILE A 114 3.39 9.12 -0.12
N THR A 115 3.21 10.01 0.83
CA THR A 115 4.24 10.55 1.71
C THR A 115 4.24 9.87 3.08
N ILE A 116 5.33 10.01 3.81
CA ILE A 116 5.43 9.50 5.19
C ILE A 116 4.42 10.17 6.13
N ASP A 117 4.09 11.45 5.89
CA ASP A 117 3.14 12.18 6.73
C ASP A 117 1.71 11.66 6.52
N GLU A 118 1.31 11.38 5.27
CA GLU A 118 0.01 10.75 4.97
C GLU A 118 -0.10 9.34 5.59
N VAL A 119 0.99 8.59 5.63
CA VAL A 119 1.01 7.30 6.36
C VAL A 119 0.78 7.51 7.85
N LYS A 120 1.49 8.45 8.47
CA LYS A 120 1.32 8.77 9.90
C LYS A 120 -0.08 9.27 10.24
N GLU A 121 -0.67 10.11 9.38
CA GLU A 121 -2.05 10.57 9.52
C GLU A 121 -3.03 9.41 9.51
N LEU A 122 -2.93 8.51 8.52
CA LEU A 122 -3.77 7.31 8.46
C LEU A 122 -3.66 6.45 9.72
N LEU A 123 -2.43 6.21 10.21
CA LEU A 123 -2.19 5.44 11.43
C LEU A 123 -2.83 6.11 12.66
N GLY A 124 -2.71 7.44 12.75
CA GLY A 124 -3.34 8.24 13.81
C GLY A 124 -4.87 8.19 13.77
N TRP A 125 -5.47 8.23 12.58
CA TRP A 125 -6.92 8.09 12.41
C TRP A 125 -7.40 6.70 12.80
N ILE A 126 -6.66 5.65 12.46
CA ILE A 126 -6.97 4.29 12.92
C ILE A 126 -6.91 4.23 14.44
N ASP A 127 -5.85 4.76 15.07
CA ASP A 127 -5.70 4.79 16.53
C ASP A 127 -6.87 5.52 17.22
N ALA A 128 -7.40 6.59 16.62
CA ALA A 128 -8.53 7.32 17.15
C ALA A 128 -9.83 6.50 17.17
N GLU A 129 -9.99 5.56 16.24
CA GLU A 129 -11.17 4.67 16.17
C GLU A 129 -11.02 3.38 17.00
N LEU A 130 -9.83 3.14 17.59
CA LEU A 130 -9.58 1.96 18.42
C LEU A 130 -9.91 2.16 19.93
N LYS A 131 -10.47 3.30 20.29
CA LYS A 131 -10.79 3.69 21.67
C LYS A 131 -12.05 3.04 22.16
#